data_9deae2d8af21e4ea1c5982550c57b107
#
_entry.id   9deae2d8af21e4ea1c5982550c57b107
#
_cell.length_a   1.000
_cell.length_b   1.000
_cell.length_c   1.000
_cell.angle_alpha   90.00
_cell.angle_beta   90.00
_cell.angle_gamma   90.00
#
_symmetry.space_group_name_H-M   'P 1'
#
loop_
_entity.id
_entity.type
_entity.pdbx_description
1 polymer ?
#
loop_
_entity_poly.entity_id
_entity_poly.type
_entity_poly.pdbx_seq_one_letter_code
_entity_poly.pdbx_strand_id
1 'polypeptide(L)'
;MCIRDRPEMIQKKWAKITDFDPERASWPAAPSESLGDMISNFGNEEPDDDAEDFVDPEDTPEIKQAKQTDYESTEFAYEDRDVILYNLGVGATEKDLDLVFEQADEFKALPTFGVIPPFSAGSSISFDSFLPNFSPMMLLHGEQYLAIKGPIPTSGVLVNKPRVIEVLDKGKAAAVTTLTTTVNKATGETVFENQMTTFIRGSGGFGGKKTGRDRGNASAANKPPSRPADKVVKEKTSESQAALYRLSGDLNPLHIDPSFAAVGGFDKPILHGLCSFGIAGKHVFRAFGAFSDIKVRFTGHVFPGETLETSMWKEG
;
A
#
# COMPACT_ATOMS: atom_id res chain seq x y z
N MET A 1 10.09 9.67 -7.82
CA MET A 1 10.08 9.02 -9.11
C MET A 1 9.55 10.01 -10.15
N CYS A 2 10.32 10.33 -11.16
CA CYS A 2 9.92 11.27 -12.21
C CYS A 2 9.57 10.53 -13.47
N ILE A 3 8.45 10.92 -14.08
CA ILE A 3 8.03 10.34 -15.34
C ILE A 3 7.53 11.44 -16.26
N ARG A 4 8.09 11.52 -17.43
CA ARG A 4 7.49 12.18 -18.58
C ARG A 4 7.76 11.32 -19.81
N ASP A 5 6.70 11.00 -20.51
CA ASP A 5 6.82 10.43 -21.84
C ASP A 5 7.06 11.53 -22.86
N ARG A 6 8.29 11.59 -23.30
CA ARG A 6 8.59 11.80 -24.71
C ARG A 6 9.23 10.48 -25.17
N PRO A 7 9.26 10.12 -26.45
CA PRO A 7 9.68 8.77 -26.91
C PRO A 7 11.02 8.26 -26.35
N GLU A 8 11.72 9.05 -25.56
CA GLU A 8 13.07 8.79 -25.05
C GLU A 8 13.16 8.74 -23.52
N MET A 9 12.03 8.87 -22.74
CA MET A 9 12.11 8.91 -21.28
C MET A 9 11.40 7.71 -20.63
N ILE A 10 12.22 6.84 -20.09
CA ILE A 10 11.81 5.68 -19.29
C ILE A 10 11.69 6.11 -17.82
N GLN A 11 10.57 5.73 -17.20
CA GLN A 11 10.33 6.01 -15.79
C GLN A 11 11.03 5.02 -14.87
N LYS A 12 11.78 5.53 -13.89
CA LYS A 12 12.47 4.71 -12.88
C LYS A 12 11.74 4.80 -11.54
N LYS A 13 11.28 3.66 -11.02
CA LYS A 13 10.67 3.54 -9.69
C LYS A 13 11.65 2.90 -8.72
N TRP A 14 11.68 3.46 -7.50
CA TRP A 14 12.51 2.99 -6.43
C TRP A 14 11.64 2.36 -5.34
N ALA A 15 11.94 1.13 -5.00
CA ALA A 15 11.44 0.49 -3.79
C ALA A 15 12.63 0.01 -2.97
N LYS A 16 12.59 0.20 -1.66
CA LYS A 16 13.49 -0.50 -0.74
C LYS A 16 12.73 -1.69 -0.19
N ILE A 17 13.32 -2.85 -0.31
CA ILE A 17 12.85 -4.11 0.25
C ILE A 17 13.89 -4.55 1.26
N THR A 18 13.46 -4.82 2.48
CA THR A 18 14.31 -5.25 3.58
C THR A 18 13.99 -6.70 3.93
N ASP A 19 14.94 -7.36 4.60
CA ASP A 19 14.83 -8.74 5.09
C ASP A 19 14.44 -9.75 4.00
N PHE A 20 15.19 -9.71 2.90
CA PHE A 20 15.05 -10.68 1.84
C PHE A 20 15.53 -12.06 2.35
N ASP A 21 14.62 -13.02 2.44
CA ASP A 21 14.91 -14.40 2.80
C ASP A 21 14.51 -15.33 1.64
N PRO A 22 15.51 -15.89 0.91
CA PRO A 22 15.22 -16.78 -0.22
C PRO A 22 14.61 -18.13 0.22
N GLU A 23 14.74 -18.52 1.50
CA GLU A 23 14.15 -19.77 2.03
C GLU A 23 12.69 -19.59 2.44
N ARG A 24 12.21 -18.37 2.63
CA ARG A 24 10.79 -18.06 2.86
C ARG A 24 9.89 -18.24 1.64
N ALA A 25 10.44 -18.60 0.51
CA ALA A 25 9.63 -18.95 -0.68
C ALA A 25 8.74 -20.18 -0.46
N SER A 26 9.01 -20.99 0.58
CA SER A 26 8.16 -22.07 1.06
C SER A 26 7.73 -21.80 2.50
N TRP A 27 6.52 -21.25 2.70
CA TRP A 27 5.92 -21.16 4.02
C TRP A 27 5.64 -22.57 4.52
N PRO A 28 6.00 -22.92 5.78
CA PRO A 28 5.61 -24.20 6.36
C PRO A 28 4.08 -24.30 6.44
N ALA A 29 3.54 -25.49 6.21
CA ALA A 29 2.14 -25.77 6.47
C ALA A 29 1.78 -25.39 7.91
N ALA A 30 0.58 -24.83 8.10
CA ALA A 30 0.09 -24.43 9.41
C ALA A 30 0.27 -25.57 10.44
N PRO A 31 0.74 -25.27 11.67
CA PRO A 31 0.88 -26.28 12.71
C PRO A 31 -0.50 -26.90 13.01
N SER A 32 -0.53 -28.23 13.14
CA SER A 32 -1.71 -29.01 13.49
C SER A 32 -1.97 -28.95 15.00
N GLU A 33 -2.27 -27.78 15.52
CA GLU A 33 -2.77 -27.67 16.90
C GLU A 33 -4.29 -27.74 16.93
N SER A 34 -4.84 -28.38 17.97
CA SER A 34 -6.27 -28.60 18.05
C SER A 34 -7.01 -27.28 18.33
N LEU A 35 -8.20 -27.13 17.75
CA LEU A 35 -9.08 -25.97 17.90
C LEU A 35 -9.37 -25.61 19.38
N GLY A 36 -9.25 -26.58 20.29
CA GLY A 36 -9.47 -26.40 21.74
C GLY A 36 -8.36 -25.64 22.46
N ASP A 37 -7.11 -25.79 22.02
CA ASP A 37 -5.97 -25.11 22.64
C ASP A 37 -5.84 -23.66 22.13
N MET A 38 -6.35 -23.38 20.92
CA MET A 38 -6.43 -22.02 20.39
C MET A 38 -7.47 -21.15 21.09
N ILE A 39 -8.59 -21.74 21.54
CA ILE A 39 -9.69 -20.99 22.19
C ILE A 39 -9.32 -20.57 23.64
N SER A 40 -8.44 -21.29 24.31
CA SER A 40 -8.05 -20.97 25.70
C SER A 40 -7.11 -19.77 25.83
N ASN A 41 -6.48 -19.32 24.75
CA ASN A 41 -5.60 -18.14 24.70
C ASN A 41 -6.30 -16.86 24.19
N PHE A 42 -7.60 -16.93 23.86
CA PHE A 42 -8.42 -15.74 23.55
C PHE A 42 -8.95 -15.09 24.84
N GLY A 43 -8.07 -14.67 25.70
CA GLY A 43 -8.49 -13.96 26.89
C GLY A 43 -7.38 -13.07 27.41
N ASN A 44 -7.58 -11.75 27.27
CA ASN A 44 -6.78 -10.67 27.81
C ASN A 44 -5.54 -10.26 26.98
N GLU A 45 -5.73 -9.88 25.72
CA GLU A 45 -4.94 -8.76 25.22
C GLU A 45 -5.64 -7.50 25.71
N GLU A 46 -5.01 -6.81 26.67
CA GLU A 46 -5.36 -5.45 27.05
C GLU A 46 -5.34 -4.57 25.78
N PRO A 47 -6.21 -3.55 25.66
CA PRO A 47 -6.18 -2.66 24.52
C PRO A 47 -4.76 -2.09 24.41
N ASP A 48 -4.20 -2.20 23.21
CA ASP A 48 -2.87 -1.73 22.87
C ASP A 48 -2.71 -0.28 23.34
N ASP A 49 -1.96 -0.05 24.42
CA ASP A 49 -1.69 1.27 25.01
C ASP A 49 -0.90 2.21 24.08
N ASP A 50 -0.58 1.73 22.85
CA ASP A 50 0.22 2.43 21.84
C ASP A 50 -0.47 3.68 21.24
N ALA A 51 -1.73 3.96 21.57
CA ALA A 51 -2.42 5.14 21.06
C ALA A 51 -1.79 6.45 21.52
N GLU A 52 -1.26 6.48 22.76
CA GLU A 52 -0.58 7.65 23.31
C GLU A 52 0.80 7.89 22.64
N ASP A 53 1.45 6.86 22.10
CA ASP A 53 2.77 6.95 21.49
C ASP A 53 2.81 7.78 20.19
N PHE A 54 1.66 7.99 19.55
CA PHE A 54 1.59 8.78 18.31
C PHE A 54 1.28 10.26 18.55
N VAL A 55 0.81 10.64 19.75
CA VAL A 55 0.53 12.04 20.07
C VAL A 55 1.84 12.83 20.23
N ASP A 56 1.88 14.02 19.63
CA ASP A 56 3.02 14.91 19.67
C ASP A 56 2.64 16.19 20.44
N PRO A 57 3.55 16.80 21.23
CA PRO A 57 3.28 18.06 21.91
C PRO A 57 2.87 19.19 20.96
N GLU A 58 3.38 19.21 19.74
CA GLU A 58 3.06 20.20 18.70
C GLU A 58 1.72 19.94 17.97
N ASP A 59 1.05 18.82 18.24
CA ASP A 59 -0.27 18.53 17.64
C ASP A 59 -1.33 19.50 18.17
N THR A 60 -2.20 19.97 17.26
CA THR A 60 -3.39 20.73 17.68
C THR A 60 -4.36 19.82 18.47
N PRO A 61 -5.32 20.37 19.23
CA PRO A 61 -6.30 19.56 19.97
C PRO A 61 -7.06 18.60 19.04
N GLU A 62 -7.44 19.04 17.83
CA GLU A 62 -8.16 18.23 16.85
C GLU A 62 -7.30 17.09 16.31
N ILE A 63 -6.00 17.33 16.08
CA ILE A 63 -5.04 16.30 15.64
C ILE A 63 -4.80 15.29 16.77
N LYS A 64 -4.66 15.75 18.02
CA LYS A 64 -4.54 14.85 19.19
C LYS A 64 -5.75 13.92 19.28
N GLN A 65 -6.95 14.50 19.16
CA GLN A 65 -8.18 13.73 19.16
C GLN A 65 -8.20 12.72 17.99
N ALA A 66 -7.83 13.12 16.76
CA ALA A 66 -7.80 12.22 15.62
C ALA A 66 -6.84 11.03 15.81
N LYS A 67 -5.68 11.25 16.44
CA LYS A 67 -4.71 10.19 16.74
C LYS A 67 -5.17 9.23 17.86
N GLN A 68 -6.02 9.72 18.76
CA GLN A 68 -6.57 8.94 19.89
C GLN A 68 -7.93 8.30 19.57
N THR A 69 -8.50 8.62 18.40
CA THR A 69 -9.80 8.06 17.96
C THR A 69 -9.63 6.59 17.59
N ASP A 70 -10.46 5.75 18.17
CA ASP A 70 -10.66 4.37 17.71
C ASP A 70 -11.63 4.38 16.52
N TYR A 71 -11.05 4.29 15.32
CA TYR A 71 -11.82 4.32 14.09
C TYR A 71 -12.50 2.98 13.83
N GLU A 72 -13.67 3.02 13.19
CA GLU A 72 -14.41 1.82 12.85
C GLU A 72 -13.57 0.85 11.99
N SER A 73 -13.51 -0.40 12.43
CA SER A 73 -12.87 -1.47 11.69
C SER A 73 -13.73 -1.89 10.50
N THR A 74 -13.10 -2.25 9.39
CA THR A 74 -13.79 -2.73 8.19
C THR A 74 -13.43 -4.18 7.89
N GLU A 75 -14.41 -4.95 7.45
CA GLU A 75 -14.19 -6.32 6.98
C GLU A 75 -13.97 -6.34 5.46
N PHE A 76 -13.01 -7.15 5.04
CA PHE A 76 -12.74 -7.44 3.64
C PHE A 76 -12.86 -8.94 3.42
N ALA A 77 -13.98 -9.37 2.85
CA ALA A 77 -14.21 -10.75 2.42
C ALA A 77 -13.74 -10.91 0.97
N TYR A 78 -12.96 -11.94 0.68
CA TYR A 78 -12.41 -12.18 -0.64
C TYR A 78 -12.18 -13.68 -0.90
N GLU A 79 -12.06 -14.01 -2.16
CA GLU A 79 -11.87 -15.35 -2.67
C GLU A 79 -10.67 -15.40 -3.63
N ASP A 80 -10.26 -16.60 -4.04
CA ASP A 80 -9.17 -16.82 -5.00
C ASP A 80 -9.36 -15.98 -6.28
N ARG A 81 -10.61 -15.77 -6.71
CA ARG A 81 -10.93 -14.89 -7.85
C ARG A 81 -10.44 -13.47 -7.65
N ASP A 82 -10.54 -12.91 -6.46
CA ASP A 82 -10.13 -11.53 -6.15
C ASP A 82 -8.60 -11.41 -6.14
N VAL A 83 -7.92 -12.45 -5.67
CA VAL A 83 -6.45 -12.57 -5.76
C VAL A 83 -6.00 -12.65 -7.21
N ILE A 84 -6.64 -13.48 -8.03
CA ILE A 84 -6.36 -13.60 -9.48
C ILE A 84 -6.60 -12.25 -10.16
N LEU A 85 -7.72 -11.60 -9.85
CA LEU A 85 -8.06 -10.28 -10.41
C LEU A 85 -6.99 -9.24 -10.10
N TYR A 86 -6.49 -9.19 -8.85
CA TYR A 86 -5.39 -8.31 -8.47
C TYR A 86 -4.10 -8.66 -9.23
N ASN A 87 -3.73 -9.93 -9.25
CA ASN A 87 -2.52 -10.40 -9.93
C ASN A 87 -2.53 -10.04 -11.42
N LEU A 88 -3.67 -10.23 -12.11
CA LEU A 88 -3.87 -9.78 -13.49
C LEU A 88 -3.83 -8.24 -13.58
N GLY A 89 -4.44 -7.55 -12.62
CA GLY A 89 -4.47 -6.09 -12.52
C GLY A 89 -3.09 -5.45 -12.42
N VAL A 90 -2.09 -6.19 -11.92
CA VAL A 90 -0.68 -5.77 -11.85
C VAL A 90 0.20 -6.48 -12.87
N GLY A 91 -0.39 -7.02 -13.95
CA GLY A 91 0.31 -7.51 -15.13
C GLY A 91 0.79 -8.96 -15.04
N ALA A 92 0.19 -9.83 -14.19
CA ALA A 92 0.32 -11.26 -14.37
C ALA A 92 -0.41 -11.68 -15.67
N THR A 93 0.05 -12.76 -16.27
CA THR A 93 -0.44 -13.27 -17.55
C THR A 93 -0.84 -14.74 -17.44
N GLU A 94 -1.42 -15.29 -18.49
CA GLU A 94 -1.75 -16.72 -18.60
C GLU A 94 -0.55 -17.67 -18.43
N LYS A 95 0.67 -17.14 -18.43
CA LYS A 95 1.91 -17.91 -18.22
C LYS A 95 2.30 -18.01 -16.74
N ASP A 96 1.73 -17.15 -15.90
CA ASP A 96 2.01 -17.07 -14.47
C ASP A 96 0.99 -17.91 -13.69
N LEU A 97 0.94 -19.25 -13.95
CA LEU A 97 -0.09 -20.14 -13.40
C LEU A 97 -0.14 -20.10 -11.86
N ASP A 98 1.00 -19.91 -11.20
CA ASP A 98 1.09 -19.72 -9.74
C ASP A 98 0.42 -18.44 -9.22
N LEU A 99 0.03 -17.54 -10.12
CA LEU A 99 -0.65 -16.28 -9.79
C LEU A 99 -2.08 -16.20 -10.33
N VAL A 100 -2.43 -17.00 -11.36
CA VAL A 100 -3.69 -16.82 -12.09
C VAL A 100 -4.53 -18.11 -12.21
N PHE A 101 -4.10 -19.19 -11.58
CA PHE A 101 -4.82 -20.46 -11.62
C PHE A 101 -4.91 -21.08 -10.22
N GLU A 102 -6.11 -21.02 -9.63
CA GLU A 102 -6.39 -21.44 -8.25
C GLU A 102 -6.17 -22.94 -7.98
N GLN A 103 -6.02 -23.75 -9.02
CA GLN A 103 -5.72 -25.19 -8.88
C GLN A 103 -4.23 -25.50 -9.07
N ALA A 104 -3.38 -24.48 -9.27
CA ALA A 104 -1.94 -24.69 -9.28
C ALA A 104 -1.42 -25.02 -7.88
N ASP A 105 -0.51 -25.98 -7.76
CA ASP A 105 0.05 -26.43 -6.46
C ASP A 105 0.66 -25.28 -5.65
N GLU A 106 1.17 -24.26 -6.33
CA GLU A 106 1.80 -23.08 -5.71
C GLU A 106 0.99 -21.80 -5.90
N PHE A 107 -0.33 -21.90 -6.07
CA PHE A 107 -1.16 -20.70 -6.22
C PHE A 107 -1.02 -19.76 -5.00
N LYS A 108 -0.83 -18.47 -5.28
CA LYS A 108 -0.56 -17.48 -4.25
C LYS A 108 -0.98 -16.05 -4.65
N ALA A 109 -1.21 -15.24 -3.65
CA ALA A 109 -1.27 -13.79 -3.81
C ALA A 109 0.14 -13.20 -3.93
N LEU A 110 0.33 -12.22 -4.80
CA LEU A 110 1.54 -11.39 -4.75
C LEU A 110 1.61 -10.66 -3.40
N PRO A 111 2.80 -10.48 -2.81
CA PRO A 111 2.96 -9.77 -1.54
C PRO A 111 2.29 -8.39 -1.52
N THR A 112 2.29 -7.70 -2.66
CA THR A 112 1.69 -6.38 -2.84
C THR A 112 0.16 -6.38 -2.84
N PHE A 113 -0.50 -7.54 -2.86
CA PHE A 113 -1.95 -7.67 -2.62
C PHE A 113 -2.34 -7.08 -1.26
N GLY A 114 -1.42 -7.09 -0.29
CA GLY A 114 -1.65 -6.55 1.05
C GLY A 114 -2.08 -5.08 1.12
N VAL A 115 -2.00 -4.31 0.02
CA VAL A 115 -2.54 -2.93 -0.02
C VAL A 115 -4.04 -2.88 -0.34
N ILE A 116 -4.63 -3.99 -0.80
CA ILE A 116 -6.05 -4.02 -1.22
C ILE A 116 -7.01 -4.11 -0.03
N PRO A 117 -6.87 -5.05 0.92
CA PRO A 117 -7.80 -5.16 2.04
C PRO A 117 -8.00 -3.86 2.82
N PRO A 118 -6.95 -3.08 3.18
CA PRO A 118 -7.09 -1.87 3.98
C PRO A 118 -7.59 -0.66 3.20
N PHE A 119 -7.74 -0.75 1.88
CA PHE A 119 -8.10 0.42 1.07
C PHE A 119 -9.46 1.02 1.46
N SER A 120 -10.44 0.18 1.78
CA SER A 120 -11.76 0.60 2.24
C SER A 120 -11.76 1.20 3.66
N ALA A 121 -10.79 0.83 4.50
CA ALA A 121 -10.70 1.30 5.88
C ALA A 121 -10.38 2.80 5.99
N GLY A 122 -9.69 3.37 5.00
CA GLY A 122 -9.39 4.79 4.94
C GLY A 122 -10.63 5.69 4.87
N SER A 123 -11.78 5.15 4.44
CA SER A 123 -13.05 5.89 4.40
C SER A 123 -13.65 6.18 5.78
N SER A 124 -13.23 5.48 6.83
CA SER A 124 -13.69 5.74 8.21
C SER A 124 -13.02 6.96 8.85
N ILE A 125 -11.93 7.48 8.25
CA ILE A 125 -11.18 8.64 8.76
C ILE A 125 -11.70 9.92 8.11
N SER A 126 -12.40 10.75 8.86
CA SER A 126 -12.90 12.07 8.41
C SER A 126 -11.80 13.11 8.54
N PHE A 127 -11.06 13.36 7.46
CA PHE A 127 -9.98 14.36 7.44
C PHE A 127 -10.46 15.79 7.70
N ASP A 128 -11.68 16.11 7.35
CA ASP A 128 -12.32 17.40 7.58
C ASP A 128 -12.55 17.72 9.07
N SER A 129 -12.53 16.70 9.93
CA SER A 129 -12.68 16.88 11.38
C SER A 129 -11.45 17.48 12.05
N PHE A 130 -10.27 17.37 11.41
CA PHE A 130 -8.99 17.84 12.00
C PHE A 130 -8.09 18.63 11.04
N LEU A 131 -8.46 18.76 9.76
CA LEU A 131 -7.72 19.56 8.79
C LEU A 131 -8.53 20.77 8.30
N PRO A 132 -7.91 21.95 8.22
CA PRO A 132 -8.58 23.12 7.63
C PRO A 132 -8.76 22.93 6.11
N ASN A 133 -9.85 23.49 5.56
CA ASN A 133 -10.09 23.57 4.12
C ASN A 133 -9.95 22.22 3.38
N PHE A 134 -10.30 21.13 4.04
CA PHE A 134 -10.22 19.81 3.45
C PHE A 134 -11.09 19.70 2.18
N SER A 135 -10.54 19.09 1.14
CA SER A 135 -11.24 18.72 -0.07
C SER A 135 -10.73 17.38 -0.60
N PRO A 136 -11.62 16.38 -0.81
CA PRO A 136 -11.24 15.08 -1.35
C PRO A 136 -10.53 15.17 -2.72
N MET A 137 -10.83 16.20 -3.51
CA MET A 137 -10.23 16.47 -4.81
C MET A 137 -8.75 16.86 -4.73
N MET A 138 -8.28 17.25 -3.54
CA MET A 138 -6.91 17.70 -3.29
C MET A 138 -6.02 16.61 -2.68
N LEU A 139 -6.55 15.40 -2.55
CA LEU A 139 -5.83 14.24 -2.05
C LEU A 139 -4.82 13.72 -3.08
N LEU A 140 -3.58 13.47 -2.63
CA LEU A 140 -2.54 12.82 -3.39
C LEU A 140 -1.92 11.71 -2.55
N HIS A 141 -1.95 10.49 -3.04
CA HIS A 141 -1.22 9.37 -2.43
C HIS A 141 0.28 9.60 -2.61
N GLY A 142 0.98 9.95 -1.54
CA GLY A 142 2.40 10.32 -1.58
C GLY A 142 3.35 9.16 -1.33
N GLU A 143 3.09 8.37 -0.30
CA GLU A 143 3.93 7.23 0.07
C GLU A 143 3.07 6.04 0.51
N GLN A 144 3.54 4.84 0.18
CA GLN A 144 3.01 3.56 0.66
C GLN A 144 4.13 2.75 1.27
N TYR A 145 3.92 2.28 2.50
CA TYR A 145 4.70 1.23 3.14
C TYR A 145 3.77 0.06 3.44
N LEU A 146 4.21 -1.14 3.13
CA LEU A 146 3.53 -2.39 3.42
C LEU A 146 4.51 -3.32 4.12
N ALA A 147 4.18 -3.80 5.32
CA ALA A 147 4.85 -4.90 5.99
C ALA A 147 3.95 -6.14 5.97
N ILE A 148 4.55 -7.28 5.66
CA ILE A 148 3.91 -8.59 5.61
C ILE A 148 4.31 -9.31 6.89
N LYS A 149 3.34 -9.59 7.76
CA LYS A 149 3.59 -10.13 9.10
C LYS A 149 3.39 -11.65 9.18
N GLY A 150 2.68 -12.22 8.24
CA GLY A 150 2.38 -13.65 8.22
C GLY A 150 2.06 -14.16 6.83
N PRO A 151 1.69 -15.43 6.70
CA PRO A 151 1.23 -16.02 5.46
C PRO A 151 0.06 -15.23 4.88
N ILE A 152 0.06 -15.02 3.56
CA ILE A 152 -1.02 -14.33 2.86
C ILE A 152 -2.03 -15.38 2.42
N PRO A 153 -3.22 -15.44 3.02
CA PRO A 153 -4.26 -16.35 2.55
C PRO A 153 -4.78 -15.91 1.19
N THR A 154 -5.23 -16.87 0.37
CA THR A 154 -5.81 -16.57 -0.95
C THR A 154 -7.33 -16.37 -0.90
N SER A 155 -7.94 -16.65 0.25
CA SER A 155 -9.37 -16.43 0.51
C SER A 155 -9.65 -16.27 1.99
N GLY A 156 -10.79 -15.68 2.35
CA GLY A 156 -11.23 -15.54 3.74
C GLY A 156 -11.81 -14.17 4.05
N VAL A 157 -11.75 -13.81 5.32
CA VAL A 157 -12.19 -12.49 5.82
C VAL A 157 -11.04 -11.86 6.60
N LEU A 158 -10.64 -10.67 6.20
CA LEU A 158 -9.66 -9.85 6.90
C LEU A 158 -10.36 -8.68 7.58
N VAL A 159 -9.87 -8.30 8.75
CA VAL A 159 -10.37 -7.14 9.51
C VAL A 159 -9.30 -6.05 9.49
N ASN A 160 -9.65 -4.87 9.03
CA ASN A 160 -8.77 -3.73 8.90
C ASN A 160 -9.05 -2.73 10.02
N LYS A 161 -8.03 -2.38 10.79
CA LYS A 161 -8.09 -1.44 11.92
C LYS A 161 -7.24 -0.20 11.56
N PRO A 162 -7.87 0.90 11.10
CA PRO A 162 -7.13 2.10 10.72
C PRO A 162 -6.87 3.00 11.92
N ARG A 163 -5.74 3.73 11.89
CA ARG A 163 -5.36 4.76 12.87
C ARG A 163 -4.67 5.92 12.18
N VAL A 164 -4.83 7.13 12.68
CA VAL A 164 -4.00 8.29 12.31
C VAL A 164 -2.77 8.30 13.21
N ILE A 165 -1.58 8.19 12.60
CA ILE A 165 -0.32 8.14 13.36
C ILE A 165 0.54 9.40 13.25
N GLU A 166 0.34 10.19 12.17
CA GLU A 166 1.10 11.41 11.97
C GLU A 166 0.33 12.42 11.11
N VAL A 167 0.35 13.69 11.52
CA VAL A 167 -0.19 14.82 10.77
C VAL A 167 0.85 15.93 10.75
N LEU A 168 1.31 16.32 9.56
CA LEU A 168 2.37 17.33 9.38
C LEU A 168 1.85 18.54 8.64
N ASP A 169 2.17 19.72 9.17
CA ASP A 169 1.95 21.00 8.49
C ASP A 169 3.07 21.25 7.49
N LYS A 170 2.78 21.17 6.21
CA LYS A 170 3.72 21.48 5.12
C LYS A 170 3.51 22.87 4.53
N GLY A 171 2.90 23.78 5.29
CA GLY A 171 2.64 25.16 4.91
C GLY A 171 1.45 25.31 3.96
N LYS A 172 1.56 24.86 2.72
CA LYS A 172 0.46 24.88 1.72
C LYS A 172 -0.34 23.59 1.65
N ALA A 173 0.09 22.55 2.34
CA ALA A 173 -0.52 21.22 2.35
C ALA A 173 -0.41 20.60 3.74
N ALA A 174 -1.29 19.66 4.06
CA ALA A 174 -1.10 18.70 5.14
C ALA A 174 -0.50 17.40 4.58
N ALA A 175 0.31 16.72 5.39
CA ALA A 175 0.69 15.34 5.12
C ALA A 175 0.18 14.47 6.26
N VAL A 176 -0.75 13.58 5.97
CA VAL A 176 -1.35 12.66 6.95
C VAL A 176 -0.84 11.26 6.69
N THR A 177 -0.29 10.64 7.73
CA THR A 177 0.07 9.22 7.68
C THR A 177 -0.93 8.42 8.52
N THR A 178 -1.53 7.44 7.89
CA THR A 178 -2.40 6.45 8.52
C THR A 178 -1.67 5.11 8.61
N LEU A 179 -1.90 4.38 9.70
CA LEU A 179 -1.52 2.98 9.87
C LEU A 179 -2.80 2.16 9.82
N THR A 180 -2.82 1.11 9.01
CA THR A 180 -3.88 0.11 9.04
C THR A 180 -3.28 -1.25 9.35
N THR A 181 -3.66 -1.81 10.48
CA THR A 181 -3.34 -3.20 10.85
C THR A 181 -4.43 -4.10 10.31
N THR A 182 -4.05 -5.10 9.52
CA THR A 182 -4.96 -6.07 8.90
C THR A 182 -4.78 -7.43 9.54
N VAL A 183 -5.85 -7.95 10.13
CA VAL A 183 -5.87 -9.20 10.91
C VAL A 183 -6.73 -10.24 10.19
N ASN A 184 -6.29 -11.49 10.19
CA ASN A 184 -7.12 -12.60 9.73
C ASN A 184 -8.23 -12.85 10.75
N LYS A 185 -9.50 -12.73 10.35
CA LYS A 185 -10.64 -12.87 11.24
C LYS A 185 -10.75 -14.27 11.88
N ALA A 186 -10.30 -15.29 11.17
CA ALA A 186 -10.40 -16.67 11.64
C ALA A 186 -9.32 -17.06 12.65
N THR A 187 -8.08 -16.51 12.48
CA THR A 187 -6.93 -16.88 13.34
C THR A 187 -6.59 -15.81 14.37
N GLY A 188 -7.03 -14.57 14.18
CA GLY A 188 -6.62 -13.42 14.99
C GLY A 188 -5.22 -12.90 14.70
N GLU A 189 -4.48 -13.53 13.79
CA GLU A 189 -3.09 -13.14 13.47
C GLU A 189 -3.03 -11.91 12.56
N THR A 190 -2.07 -11.04 12.81
CA THR A 190 -1.78 -9.91 11.92
C THR A 190 -1.14 -10.41 10.64
N VAL A 191 -1.75 -10.09 9.50
CA VAL A 191 -1.26 -10.45 8.16
C VAL A 191 -0.48 -9.29 7.54
N PHE A 192 -1.00 -8.05 7.68
CA PHE A 192 -0.39 -6.87 7.10
C PHE A 192 -0.39 -5.67 8.04
N GLU A 193 0.63 -4.81 7.89
CA GLU A 193 0.61 -3.43 8.36
C GLU A 193 0.86 -2.50 7.18
N ASN A 194 -0.04 -1.56 6.98
CA ASN A 194 0.07 -0.56 5.92
C ASN A 194 0.23 0.83 6.51
N GLN A 195 1.26 1.57 6.10
CA GLN A 195 1.33 3.01 6.36
C GLN A 195 1.18 3.75 5.04
N MET A 196 0.14 4.57 4.95
CA MET A 196 -0.15 5.40 3.79
C MET A 196 0.02 6.87 4.16
N THR A 197 0.89 7.57 3.45
CA THR A 197 1.02 9.03 3.58
C THR A 197 0.29 9.71 2.45
N THR A 198 -0.73 10.49 2.81
CA THR A 198 -1.55 11.27 1.89
C THR A 198 -1.21 12.75 2.03
N PHE A 199 -0.92 13.41 0.91
CA PHE A 199 -0.77 14.86 0.85
C PHE A 199 -2.12 15.50 0.49
N ILE A 200 -2.55 16.49 1.28
CA ILE A 200 -3.80 17.23 1.06
C ILE A 200 -3.43 18.68 0.77
N ARG A 201 -3.50 19.07 -0.51
CA ARG A 201 -3.20 20.44 -0.94
C ARG A 201 -4.27 21.41 -0.44
N GLY A 202 -3.84 22.56 0.04
CA GLY A 202 -4.73 23.60 0.59
C GLY A 202 -5.07 23.44 2.07
N SER A 203 -4.73 22.29 2.69
CA SER A 203 -5.04 21.98 4.09
C SER A 203 -3.85 22.19 5.05
N GLY A 204 -2.85 22.99 4.68
CA GLY A 204 -1.74 23.35 5.55
C GLY A 204 -1.94 24.68 6.26
N GLY A 205 -0.92 25.14 6.98
CA GLY A 205 -0.92 26.42 7.71
C GLY A 205 -1.65 26.39 9.05
N PHE A 206 -1.89 25.21 9.61
CA PHE A 206 -2.56 25.03 10.91
C PHE A 206 -1.60 25.15 12.12
N GLY A 207 -0.28 25.31 11.88
CA GLY A 207 0.72 25.53 12.92
C GLY A 207 1.19 24.30 13.67
N GLY A 208 0.90 23.09 13.13
CA GLY A 208 1.35 21.82 13.70
C GLY A 208 2.78 21.46 13.32
N LYS A 209 3.19 20.26 13.70
CA LYS A 209 4.51 19.68 13.44
C LYS A 209 4.84 19.67 11.94
N LYS A 210 6.09 19.99 11.59
CA LYS A 210 6.55 20.10 10.19
C LYS A 210 7.33 18.87 9.69
N THR A 211 7.98 18.15 10.62
CA THR A 211 8.86 17.00 10.33
C THR A 211 8.32 15.74 10.97
N GLY A 212 8.37 14.64 10.23
CA GLY A 212 7.89 13.35 10.69
C GLY A 212 8.81 12.70 11.73
N ARG A 213 8.26 11.71 12.44
CA ARG A 213 9.02 10.82 13.33
C ARG A 213 9.82 9.81 12.50
N ASP A 214 10.86 9.27 13.10
CA ASP A 214 11.49 8.05 12.60
C ASP A 214 10.57 6.85 12.89
N ARG A 215 10.16 6.18 11.82
CA ARG A 215 9.32 4.98 11.83
C ARG A 215 10.07 3.80 11.19
N GLY A 216 11.41 3.79 11.34
CA GLY A 216 12.25 2.75 10.80
C GLY A 216 12.13 2.63 9.26
N ASN A 217 11.91 1.41 8.76
CA ASN A 217 11.78 1.15 7.33
C ASN A 217 10.67 1.98 6.66
N ALA A 218 9.59 2.30 7.38
CA ALA A 218 8.49 3.10 6.85
C ALA A 218 8.88 4.56 6.58
N SER A 219 9.87 5.12 7.27
CA SER A 219 10.38 6.48 7.05
C SER A 219 11.71 6.53 6.30
N ALA A 220 12.40 5.39 6.14
CA ALA A 220 13.71 5.31 5.48
C ALA A 220 13.68 5.91 4.07
N ALA A 221 14.70 6.70 3.74
CA ALA A 221 14.80 7.29 2.41
C ALA A 221 15.24 6.24 1.39
N ASN A 222 14.48 6.15 0.28
CA ASN A 222 14.82 5.27 -0.83
C ASN A 222 15.66 6.03 -1.84
N LYS A 223 16.97 5.82 -1.82
CA LYS A 223 17.90 6.36 -2.83
C LYS A 223 18.49 5.21 -3.63
N PRO A 224 18.55 5.35 -4.98
CA PRO A 224 19.22 4.34 -5.78
C PRO A 224 20.72 4.35 -5.49
N PRO A 225 21.37 3.19 -5.45
CA PRO A 225 22.81 3.11 -5.45
C PRO A 225 23.43 3.79 -6.67
N SER A 226 24.66 4.30 -6.54
CA SER A 226 25.37 4.93 -7.65
C SER A 226 25.94 3.92 -8.68
N ARG A 227 25.93 2.62 -8.35
CA ARG A 227 26.36 1.54 -9.23
C ARG A 227 25.26 1.13 -10.23
N PRO A 228 25.60 0.45 -11.34
CA PRO A 228 24.58 -0.12 -12.23
C PRO A 228 23.62 -1.05 -11.49
N ALA A 229 22.38 -1.12 -11.97
CA ALA A 229 21.39 -2.03 -11.43
C ALA A 229 21.79 -3.50 -11.68
N ASP A 230 21.51 -4.36 -10.71
CA ASP A 230 21.75 -5.81 -10.84
C ASP A 230 20.74 -6.44 -11.80
N LYS A 231 19.53 -5.90 -11.84
CA LYS A 231 18.48 -6.33 -12.77
C LYS A 231 17.61 -5.15 -13.19
N VAL A 232 17.21 -5.14 -14.46
CA VAL A 232 16.28 -4.16 -15.01
C VAL A 232 15.17 -4.90 -15.75
N VAL A 233 13.93 -4.60 -15.42
CA VAL A 233 12.74 -5.14 -16.10
C VAL A 233 11.94 -3.98 -16.69
N LYS A 234 11.53 -4.13 -17.94
CA LYS A 234 10.65 -3.19 -18.65
C LYS A 234 9.33 -3.89 -18.95
N GLU A 235 8.24 -3.27 -18.56
CA GLU A 235 6.90 -3.77 -18.82
C GLU A 235 6.02 -2.66 -19.35
N LYS A 236 5.43 -2.88 -20.54
CA LYS A 236 4.45 -1.96 -21.10
C LYS A 236 3.10 -2.25 -20.48
N THR A 237 2.50 -1.25 -19.85
CA THR A 237 1.15 -1.37 -19.32
C THR A 237 0.13 -1.42 -20.47
N SER A 238 -0.99 -2.10 -20.24
CA SER A 238 -2.12 -2.08 -21.17
C SER A 238 -2.81 -0.71 -21.15
N GLU A 239 -3.41 -0.30 -22.27
CA GLU A 239 -4.32 0.86 -22.33
C GLU A 239 -5.52 0.69 -21.37
N SER A 240 -5.94 -0.54 -21.13
CA SER A 240 -7.01 -0.90 -20.16
C SER A 240 -6.50 -1.23 -18.76
N GLN A 241 -5.22 -1.00 -18.45
CA GLN A 241 -4.63 -1.38 -17.16
C GLN A 241 -5.38 -0.78 -15.96
N ALA A 242 -5.73 0.50 -16.04
CA ALA A 242 -6.47 1.17 -14.98
C ALA A 242 -7.90 0.62 -14.83
N ALA A 243 -8.56 0.29 -15.96
CA ALA A 243 -9.90 -0.29 -15.97
C ALA A 243 -9.94 -1.67 -15.30
N LEU A 244 -8.88 -2.47 -15.46
CA LEU A 244 -8.75 -3.76 -14.81
C LEU A 244 -8.38 -3.60 -13.32
N TYR A 245 -7.33 -2.81 -13.03
CA TYR A 245 -6.83 -2.67 -11.65
C TYR A 245 -7.87 -2.09 -10.69
N ARG A 246 -8.70 -1.13 -11.14
CA ARG A 246 -9.75 -0.53 -10.29
C ARG A 246 -10.73 -1.54 -9.70
N LEU A 247 -10.91 -2.69 -10.35
CA LEU A 247 -11.81 -3.75 -9.88
C LEU A 247 -11.29 -4.43 -8.60
N SER A 248 -10.03 -4.24 -8.25
CA SER A 248 -9.47 -4.72 -6.97
C SER A 248 -9.86 -3.82 -5.77
N GLY A 249 -10.55 -2.68 -5.99
CA GLY A 249 -11.10 -1.86 -4.90
C GLY A 249 -10.95 -0.35 -5.03
N ASP A 250 -9.95 0.15 -5.77
CA ASP A 250 -9.79 1.60 -5.99
C ASP A 250 -10.65 2.08 -7.16
N LEU A 251 -11.89 2.47 -6.82
CA LEU A 251 -12.89 2.92 -7.80
C LEU A 251 -12.81 4.42 -8.11
N ASN A 252 -11.77 5.14 -7.65
CA ASN A 252 -11.62 6.57 -7.86
C ASN A 252 -11.75 6.93 -9.37
N PRO A 253 -12.71 7.79 -9.75
CA PRO A 253 -12.94 8.15 -11.15
C PRO A 253 -11.76 8.85 -11.83
N LEU A 254 -10.80 9.38 -11.07
CA LEU A 254 -9.55 9.96 -11.59
C LEU A 254 -8.81 9.01 -12.56
N HIS A 255 -8.99 7.71 -12.37
CA HIS A 255 -8.27 6.66 -13.09
C HIS A 255 -9.02 6.13 -14.32
N ILE A 256 -10.25 6.59 -14.56
CA ILE A 256 -11.11 6.08 -15.63
C ILE A 256 -11.91 7.16 -16.38
N ASP A 257 -12.32 8.24 -15.70
CA ASP A 257 -13.16 9.29 -16.26
C ASP A 257 -12.31 10.48 -16.73
N PRO A 258 -12.29 10.80 -18.06
CA PRO A 258 -11.53 11.94 -18.58
C PRO A 258 -11.96 13.29 -18.00
N SER A 259 -13.25 13.48 -17.71
CA SER A 259 -13.75 14.74 -17.15
C SER A 259 -13.27 14.91 -15.72
N PHE A 260 -13.22 13.84 -14.94
CA PHE A 260 -12.68 13.87 -13.59
C PHE A 260 -11.16 14.07 -13.58
N ALA A 261 -10.45 13.45 -14.52
CA ALA A 261 -9.00 13.65 -14.69
C ALA A 261 -8.67 15.11 -15.02
N ALA A 262 -9.45 15.75 -15.90
CA ALA A 262 -9.29 17.17 -16.26
C ALA A 262 -9.45 18.10 -15.03
N VAL A 263 -10.43 17.84 -14.14
CA VAL A 263 -10.57 18.57 -12.88
C VAL A 263 -9.35 18.39 -11.99
N GLY A 264 -8.74 17.20 -11.99
CA GLY A 264 -7.49 16.91 -11.29
C GLY A 264 -6.23 17.54 -11.92
N GLY A 265 -6.36 18.20 -13.08
CA GLY A 265 -5.28 18.83 -13.83
C GLY A 265 -4.48 17.87 -14.71
N PHE A 266 -5.07 16.75 -15.13
CA PHE A 266 -4.46 15.77 -16.03
C PHE A 266 -5.16 15.78 -17.39
N ASP A 267 -4.39 15.61 -18.46
CA ASP A 267 -4.90 15.58 -19.85
C ASP A 267 -5.77 14.35 -20.14
N LYS A 268 -5.55 13.27 -19.40
CA LYS A 268 -6.30 12.00 -19.48
C LYS A 268 -6.21 11.25 -18.15
N PRO A 269 -7.06 10.21 -17.91
CA PRO A 269 -6.98 9.39 -16.71
C PRO A 269 -5.57 8.81 -16.49
N ILE A 270 -5.11 8.89 -15.25
CA ILE A 270 -3.79 8.37 -14.84
C ILE A 270 -3.91 6.94 -14.29
N LEU A 271 -2.85 6.15 -14.38
CA LEU A 271 -2.77 4.85 -13.74
C LEU A 271 -2.68 5.02 -12.21
N HIS A 272 -3.34 4.13 -11.48
CA HIS A 272 -3.25 4.08 -10.02
C HIS A 272 -1.79 3.95 -9.56
N GLY A 273 -1.39 4.74 -8.58
CA GLY A 273 -0.07 4.62 -7.97
C GLY A 273 0.19 3.22 -7.44
N LEU A 274 -0.82 2.63 -6.78
CA LEU A 274 -0.74 1.27 -6.25
C LEU A 274 -0.70 0.18 -7.33
N CYS A 275 -1.22 0.41 -8.53
CA CYS A 275 -1.00 -0.49 -9.66
C CYS A 275 0.49 -0.53 -10.05
N SER A 276 1.10 0.63 -10.17
CA SER A 276 2.54 0.73 -10.45
C SER A 276 3.40 0.14 -9.31
N PHE A 277 2.95 0.29 -8.06
CA PHE A 277 3.54 -0.36 -6.89
C PHE A 277 3.47 -1.89 -7.03
N GLY A 278 2.31 -2.44 -7.40
CA GLY A 278 2.11 -3.87 -7.61
C GLY A 278 2.96 -4.44 -8.74
N ILE A 279 3.04 -3.73 -9.89
CA ILE A 279 3.89 -4.12 -11.02
C ILE A 279 5.37 -4.17 -10.61
N ALA A 280 5.85 -3.14 -9.91
CA ALA A 280 7.23 -3.11 -9.43
C ALA A 280 7.50 -4.22 -8.39
N GLY A 281 6.57 -4.45 -7.46
CA GLY A 281 6.65 -5.54 -6.49
C GLY A 281 6.64 -6.92 -7.14
N LYS A 282 5.83 -7.14 -8.20
CA LYS A 282 5.86 -8.36 -9.01
C LYS A 282 7.24 -8.57 -9.66
N HIS A 283 7.85 -7.51 -10.22
CA HIS A 283 9.19 -7.62 -10.80
C HIS A 283 10.24 -8.03 -9.78
N VAL A 284 10.17 -7.46 -8.56
CA VAL A 284 11.09 -7.83 -7.48
C VAL A 284 10.83 -9.26 -7.01
N PHE A 285 9.57 -9.62 -6.81
CA PHE A 285 9.18 -10.98 -6.41
C PHE A 285 9.68 -12.03 -7.42
N ARG A 286 9.51 -11.79 -8.72
CA ARG A 286 10.00 -12.68 -9.79
C ARG A 286 11.52 -12.69 -9.90
N ALA A 287 12.19 -11.60 -9.50
CA ALA A 287 13.65 -11.49 -9.60
C ALA A 287 14.38 -12.10 -8.42
N PHE A 288 13.85 -11.94 -7.20
CA PHE A 288 14.56 -12.20 -5.95
C PHE A 288 13.73 -13.03 -4.95
N GLY A 289 12.46 -13.29 -5.20
CA GLY A 289 11.57 -14.03 -4.31
C GLY A 289 10.75 -13.14 -3.38
N ALA A 290 10.19 -13.76 -2.33
CA ALA A 290 9.35 -13.07 -1.35
C ALA A 290 10.15 -12.03 -0.55
N PHE A 291 9.45 -11.02 -0.05
CA PHE A 291 10.00 -9.96 0.80
C PHE A 291 9.04 -9.68 1.97
N SER A 292 9.60 -9.20 3.09
CA SER A 292 8.84 -8.92 4.31
C SER A 292 8.21 -7.52 4.31
N ASP A 293 8.80 -6.57 3.60
CA ASP A 293 8.25 -5.22 3.48
C ASP A 293 8.62 -4.55 2.17
N ILE A 294 7.83 -3.55 1.80
CA ILE A 294 8.07 -2.71 0.63
C ILE A 294 7.61 -1.28 0.91
N LYS A 295 8.49 -0.31 0.60
CA LYS A 295 8.15 1.12 0.65
C LYS A 295 8.31 1.77 -0.70
N VAL A 296 7.34 2.61 -1.08
CA VAL A 296 7.37 3.39 -2.32
C VAL A 296 6.96 4.83 -2.06
N ARG A 297 7.65 5.77 -2.70
CA ARG A 297 7.24 7.17 -2.82
C ARG A 297 6.76 7.41 -4.25
N PHE A 298 5.55 7.99 -4.39
CA PHE A 298 4.99 8.36 -5.69
C PHE A 298 5.40 9.78 -6.04
N THR A 299 6.31 9.94 -7.00
CA THR A 299 6.88 11.24 -7.38
C THR A 299 6.39 11.73 -8.74
N GLY A 300 5.58 10.94 -9.45
CA GLY A 300 4.98 11.29 -10.73
C GLY A 300 3.84 10.36 -11.10
N HIS A 301 2.98 10.81 -12.00
CA HIS A 301 1.90 10.00 -12.54
C HIS A 301 2.38 9.10 -13.69
N VAL A 302 1.60 8.10 -14.02
CA VAL A 302 1.77 7.18 -15.14
C VAL A 302 0.47 7.17 -15.93
N PHE A 303 0.56 7.14 -17.25
CA PHE A 303 -0.62 6.90 -18.07
C PHE A 303 -0.70 5.42 -18.46
N PRO A 304 -1.91 4.82 -18.54
CA PRO A 304 -2.08 3.52 -19.15
C PRO A 304 -1.47 3.50 -20.57
N GLY A 305 -0.82 2.41 -20.94
CA GLY A 305 -0.07 2.28 -22.21
C GLY A 305 1.40 2.67 -22.12
N GLU A 306 1.84 3.34 -21.05
CA GLU A 306 3.27 3.66 -20.85
C GLU A 306 4.07 2.45 -20.38
N THR A 307 5.37 2.48 -20.66
CA THR A 307 6.31 1.45 -20.21
C THR A 307 6.90 1.81 -18.85
N LEU A 308 6.77 0.91 -17.89
CA LEU A 308 7.44 0.98 -16.60
C LEU A 308 8.79 0.28 -16.67
N GLU A 309 9.83 0.94 -16.18
CA GLU A 309 11.14 0.32 -15.95
C GLU A 309 11.38 0.16 -14.46
N THR A 310 11.60 -1.06 -14.02
CA THR A 310 12.02 -1.38 -12.65
C THR A 310 13.49 -1.73 -12.65
N SER A 311 14.32 -0.82 -12.15
CA SER A 311 15.74 -1.06 -11.92
C SER A 311 15.92 -1.53 -10.47
N MET A 312 16.61 -2.63 -10.28
CA MET A 312 16.73 -3.34 -9.00
C MET A 312 18.18 -3.52 -8.60
N TRP A 313 18.45 -3.29 -7.32
CA TRP A 313 19.77 -3.52 -6.69
C TRP A 313 19.56 -4.42 -5.48
N LYS A 314 20.41 -5.44 -5.35
CA LYS A 314 20.49 -6.25 -4.14
C LYS A 314 21.63 -5.70 -3.29
N GLU A 315 21.30 -5.28 -2.07
CA GLU A 315 22.26 -4.87 -1.04
C GLU A 315 22.17 -5.87 0.10
N GLY A 316 23.34 -6.35 0.55
CA GLY A 316 23.45 -7.44 1.53
C GLY A 316 23.08 -7.07 2.94
#